data_436f2a1333a077e8242d100dbd74c33b
#
_entry.id   436f2a1333a077e8242d100dbd74c33b
#
_cell.length_a   1.000
_cell.length_b   1.000
_cell.length_c   1.000
_cell.angle_alpha   90.00
_cell.angle_beta   90.00
_cell.angle_gamma   90.00
#
_symmetry.space_group_name_H-M   'P 1'
#
loop_
_entity.id
_entity.type
_entity.pdbx_description
1 polymer ?
#
loop_
_entity_poly.entity_id
_entity_poly.type
_entity_poly.pdbx_seq_one_letter_code
_entity_poly.pdbx_strand_id
1 'polypeptide(L)'
;MIRKGMISLLALLAFCGLRAQDMASVFTAMPNQYIPQLEDAWRKDLVELYRSGKEARLKNTMNGYSTLLNLTDDYLCLRTTDRSVVEMKLLPLVNNTFVVCMVTTVEGPVADSRIAFFTTDWASLPKADLLSMPEGTWFIKEGAETDEAYPELKAALDMDLFRYQLSATENTLHITYTTPLYLEGKTKERLQPLLQGEPLCLRWQHGHFRQ
;
A
#
# COMPACT_ATOMS: atom_id res chain seq x y z
N MET A 1 71.44 23.23 -0.36
CA MET A 1 70.17 23.72 -0.88
C MET A 1 69.25 22.51 -1.07
N ILE A 2 68.35 22.27 -0.14
CA ILE A 2 67.45 21.13 -0.15
C ILE A 2 66.06 21.64 -0.62
N ARG A 3 65.61 21.22 -1.83
CA ARG A 3 64.27 21.49 -2.31
C ARG A 3 63.28 20.53 -1.68
N LYS A 4 62.44 21.04 -0.82
CA LYS A 4 61.27 20.33 -0.27
C LYS A 4 60.20 20.17 -1.35
N GLY A 5 59.99 18.93 -1.85
CA GLY A 5 58.89 18.59 -2.69
C GLY A 5 57.62 18.42 -1.83
N MET A 6 56.67 19.28 -2.02
CA MET A 6 55.35 19.23 -1.37
C MET A 6 54.48 18.26 -2.14
N ILE A 7 54.31 17.07 -1.61
CA ILE A 7 53.36 16.07 -2.15
C ILE A 7 51.96 16.50 -1.71
N SER A 8 51.21 17.03 -2.67
CA SER A 8 49.80 17.37 -2.50
C SER A 8 49.00 16.08 -2.63
N LEU A 9 48.61 15.50 -1.46
CA LEU A 9 47.70 14.35 -1.41
C LEU A 9 46.27 14.85 -1.69
N LEU A 10 45.85 14.73 -2.94
CA LEU A 10 44.47 15.01 -3.35
C LEU A 10 43.61 13.87 -2.83
N ALA A 11 42.98 14.06 -1.69
CA ALA A 11 41.95 13.15 -1.17
C ALA A 11 40.72 13.26 -2.08
N LEU A 12 40.59 12.31 -3.02
CA LEU A 12 39.40 12.10 -3.80
C LEU A 12 38.32 11.55 -2.87
N LEU A 13 37.55 12.43 -2.25
CA LEU A 13 36.31 12.06 -1.56
C LEU A 13 35.35 11.53 -2.62
N ALA A 14 35.35 10.21 -2.82
CA ALA A 14 34.28 9.52 -3.49
C ALA A 14 33.02 9.73 -2.64
N PHE A 15 32.25 10.76 -2.94
CA PHE A 15 30.86 10.85 -2.56
C PHE A 15 30.13 9.68 -3.24
N CYS A 16 30.15 8.49 -2.62
CA CYS A 16 29.11 7.51 -2.80
C CYS A 16 27.82 8.21 -2.34
N GLY A 17 27.15 8.90 -3.25
CA GLY A 17 25.81 9.40 -3.02
C GLY A 17 24.98 8.20 -2.61
N LEU A 18 24.70 8.08 -1.29
CA LEU A 18 23.59 7.28 -0.80
C LEU A 18 22.37 7.81 -1.56
N ARG A 19 22.04 7.16 -2.68
CA ARG A 19 20.75 7.39 -3.30
C ARG A 19 19.74 6.93 -2.26
N ALA A 20 19.09 7.91 -1.62
CA ALA A 20 17.90 7.60 -0.85
C ALA A 20 17.00 6.76 -1.75
N GLN A 21 16.63 5.57 -1.29
CA GLN A 21 15.73 4.71 -2.04
C GLN A 21 14.41 5.46 -2.18
N ASP A 22 14.09 5.91 -3.40
CA ASP A 22 12.81 6.52 -3.72
C ASP A 22 11.82 5.45 -4.23
N MET A 23 10.55 5.75 -4.13
CA MET A 23 9.48 4.85 -4.58
C MET A 23 9.61 4.49 -6.06
N ALA A 24 10.05 5.41 -6.91
CA ALA A 24 10.22 5.14 -8.34
C ALA A 24 11.30 4.08 -8.59
N SER A 25 12.41 4.13 -7.86
CA SER A 25 13.49 3.13 -7.95
C SER A 25 13.00 1.76 -7.46
N VAL A 26 12.30 1.72 -6.34
CA VAL A 26 11.72 0.48 -5.78
C VAL A 26 10.69 -0.11 -6.73
N PHE A 27 9.79 0.71 -7.30
CA PHE A 27 8.78 0.26 -8.26
C PHE A 27 9.38 -0.30 -9.54
N THR A 28 10.39 0.35 -10.11
CA THR A 28 11.02 -0.12 -11.35
C THR A 28 11.87 -1.38 -11.15
N ALA A 29 12.41 -1.61 -9.94
CA ALA A 29 13.15 -2.81 -9.58
C ALA A 29 12.26 -4.01 -9.17
N MET A 30 10.94 -3.81 -9.06
CA MET A 30 10.00 -4.83 -8.62
C MET A 30 10.00 -6.07 -9.54
N PRO A 31 10.02 -7.30 -9.02
CA PRO A 31 9.84 -8.51 -9.81
C PRO A 31 8.47 -8.55 -10.52
N ASN A 32 8.45 -9.01 -11.78
CA ASN A 32 7.24 -9.01 -12.62
C ASN A 32 6.09 -9.84 -12.04
N GLN A 33 6.38 -10.82 -11.18
CA GLN A 33 5.37 -11.66 -10.53
C GLN A 33 4.37 -10.90 -9.67
N TYR A 34 4.72 -9.72 -9.14
CA TYR A 34 3.84 -8.93 -8.27
C TYR A 34 2.84 -8.09 -9.05
N ILE A 35 3.18 -7.67 -10.27
CA ILE A 35 2.27 -6.98 -11.20
C ILE A 35 2.50 -7.57 -12.61
N PRO A 36 1.98 -8.78 -12.89
CA PRO A 36 2.22 -9.47 -14.17
C PRO A 36 1.65 -8.74 -15.38
N GLN A 37 0.80 -7.73 -15.17
CA GLN A 37 0.27 -6.88 -16.24
C GLN A 37 1.31 -5.92 -16.83
N LEU A 38 2.40 -5.61 -16.07
CA LEU A 38 3.41 -4.63 -16.43
C LEU A 38 4.82 -5.20 -16.25
N GLU A 39 5.53 -5.36 -17.34
CA GLU A 39 6.96 -5.69 -17.34
C GLU A 39 7.80 -4.50 -16.84
N ASP A 40 9.06 -4.77 -16.46
CA ASP A 40 9.96 -3.78 -15.89
C ASP A 40 10.22 -2.58 -16.82
N ALA A 41 10.33 -2.81 -18.13
CA ALA A 41 10.49 -1.74 -19.13
C ALA A 41 9.29 -0.78 -19.09
N TRP A 42 8.08 -1.29 -19.04
CA TRP A 42 6.86 -0.47 -19.02
C TRP A 42 6.68 0.29 -17.71
N ARG A 43 7.16 -0.27 -16.59
CA ARG A 43 7.17 0.48 -15.32
C ARG A 43 8.12 1.68 -15.38
N LYS A 44 9.28 1.54 -16.03
CA LYS A 44 10.20 2.65 -16.28
C LYS A 44 9.56 3.72 -17.17
N ASP A 45 8.91 3.31 -18.25
CA ASP A 45 8.20 4.21 -19.16
C ASP A 45 7.09 4.98 -18.45
N LEU A 46 6.29 4.32 -17.58
CA LEU A 46 5.26 4.97 -16.77
C LEU A 46 5.84 6.05 -15.84
N VAL A 47 6.95 5.75 -15.17
CA VAL A 47 7.64 6.70 -14.30
C VAL A 47 8.16 7.90 -15.10
N GLU A 48 8.74 7.67 -16.29
CA GLU A 48 9.24 8.73 -17.16
C GLU A 48 8.09 9.62 -17.67
N LEU A 49 7.00 9.03 -18.13
CA LEU A 49 5.80 9.77 -18.56
C LEU A 49 5.28 10.65 -17.41
N TYR A 50 5.12 10.06 -16.21
CA TYR A 50 4.62 10.78 -15.03
C TYR A 50 5.54 11.97 -14.68
N ARG A 51 6.85 11.75 -14.61
CA ARG A 51 7.84 12.79 -14.28
C ARG A 51 7.92 13.90 -15.34
N SER A 52 7.61 13.58 -16.60
CA SER A 52 7.54 14.58 -17.68
C SER A 52 6.22 15.32 -17.77
N GLY A 53 5.29 15.11 -16.83
CA GLY A 53 3.97 15.74 -16.79
C GLY A 53 3.01 15.26 -17.89
N LYS A 54 3.30 14.12 -18.52
CA LYS A 54 2.44 13.48 -19.52
C LYS A 54 1.49 12.50 -18.86
N GLU A 55 0.42 12.12 -19.56
CA GLU A 55 -0.44 11.02 -19.12
C GLU A 55 0.38 9.73 -19.07
N ALA A 56 0.60 9.24 -17.83
CA ALA A 56 1.36 8.01 -17.59
C ALA A 56 0.45 6.78 -17.74
N ARG A 57 0.06 6.48 -18.98
CA ARG A 57 -0.85 5.40 -19.35
C ARG A 57 -0.26 4.58 -20.49
N LEU A 58 -0.19 3.25 -20.26
CA LEU A 58 0.33 2.30 -21.25
C LEU A 58 -0.60 1.10 -21.41
N LYS A 59 -0.59 0.52 -22.61
CA LYS A 59 -1.24 -0.77 -22.86
C LYS A 59 -0.50 -1.86 -22.09
N ASN A 60 -1.23 -2.75 -21.43
CA ASN A 60 -0.67 -3.82 -20.62
C ASN A 60 -0.78 -5.21 -21.31
N THR A 61 -0.18 -6.25 -20.69
CA THR A 61 -0.18 -7.63 -21.24
C THR A 61 -1.58 -8.25 -21.35
N MET A 62 -2.57 -7.71 -20.64
CA MET A 62 -3.96 -8.20 -20.65
C MET A 62 -4.85 -7.48 -21.67
N ASN A 63 -4.26 -6.78 -22.65
CA ASN A 63 -4.94 -5.97 -23.66
C ASN A 63 -5.77 -4.79 -23.13
N GLY A 64 -5.65 -4.47 -21.84
CA GLY A 64 -6.17 -3.27 -21.20
C GLY A 64 -5.11 -2.17 -21.08
N TYR A 65 -5.37 -1.24 -20.18
CA TYR A 65 -4.45 -0.15 -19.89
C TYR A 65 -4.09 -0.13 -18.40
N SER A 66 -2.83 0.21 -18.12
CA SER A 66 -2.38 0.55 -16.79
C SER A 66 -2.00 2.02 -16.75
N THR A 67 -2.31 2.69 -15.63
CA THR A 67 -2.11 4.14 -15.47
C THR A 67 -1.49 4.43 -14.12
N LEU A 68 -0.35 5.10 -14.12
CA LEU A 68 0.28 5.62 -12.90
C LEU A 68 -0.45 6.90 -12.49
N LEU A 69 -1.21 6.81 -11.39
CA LEU A 69 -2.11 7.88 -10.93
C LEU A 69 -1.41 8.89 -10.02
N ASN A 70 -0.48 8.40 -9.19
CA ASN A 70 0.29 9.22 -8.27
C ASN A 70 1.67 8.61 -8.02
N LEU A 71 2.69 9.46 -7.90
CA LEU A 71 4.05 9.09 -7.57
C LEU A 71 4.70 10.21 -6.77
N THR A 72 5.12 9.89 -5.54
CA THR A 72 5.97 10.75 -4.71
C THR A 72 7.26 10.02 -4.35
N ASP A 73 8.11 10.60 -3.50
CA ASP A 73 9.35 9.95 -3.08
C ASP A 73 9.09 8.66 -2.28
N ASP A 74 7.93 8.56 -1.59
CA ASP A 74 7.62 7.44 -0.70
C ASP A 74 6.27 6.77 -0.98
N TYR A 75 5.50 7.23 -1.98
CA TYR A 75 4.18 6.68 -2.30
C TYR A 75 3.98 6.50 -3.80
N LEU A 76 3.20 5.49 -4.17
CA LEU A 76 2.77 5.23 -5.54
C LEU A 76 1.32 4.73 -5.52
N CYS A 77 0.52 5.21 -6.50
CA CYS A 77 -0.80 4.67 -6.83
C CYS A 77 -0.85 4.33 -8.32
N LEU A 78 -1.09 3.06 -8.63
CA LEU A 78 -1.14 2.51 -9.99
C LEU A 78 -2.47 1.80 -10.21
N ARG A 79 -3.25 2.26 -11.18
CA ARG A 79 -4.35 1.47 -11.72
C ARG A 79 -3.79 0.44 -12.68
N THR A 80 -3.85 -0.84 -12.34
CA THR A 80 -3.32 -1.94 -13.15
C THR A 80 -4.30 -2.41 -14.21
N THR A 81 -5.60 -2.33 -13.91
CA THR A 81 -6.73 -2.62 -14.82
C THR A 81 -7.89 -1.69 -14.47
N ASP A 82 -9.00 -1.74 -15.22
CA ASP A 82 -10.21 -0.95 -14.92
C ASP A 82 -10.81 -1.25 -13.53
N ARG A 83 -10.47 -2.42 -12.96
CA ARG A 83 -11.00 -2.89 -11.68
C ARG A 83 -9.94 -3.23 -10.65
N SER A 84 -8.70 -2.83 -10.86
CA SER A 84 -7.63 -3.16 -9.92
C SER A 84 -6.67 -1.99 -9.75
N VAL A 85 -6.38 -1.69 -8.48
CA VAL A 85 -5.45 -0.63 -8.08
C VAL A 85 -4.40 -1.22 -7.16
N VAL A 86 -3.16 -0.80 -7.36
CA VAL A 86 -2.03 -1.08 -6.46
C VAL A 86 -1.57 0.23 -5.85
N GLU A 87 -1.50 0.27 -4.53
CA GLU A 87 -0.88 1.35 -3.77
C GLU A 87 0.39 0.81 -3.11
N MET A 88 1.44 1.61 -3.09
CA MET A 88 2.67 1.29 -2.38
C MET A 88 3.13 2.47 -1.54
N LYS A 89 3.68 2.18 -0.36
CA LYS A 89 4.28 3.17 0.55
C LYS A 89 5.60 2.65 1.09
N LEU A 90 6.61 3.52 1.12
CA LEU A 90 7.85 3.29 1.84
C LEU A 90 7.65 3.72 3.28
N LEU A 91 7.63 2.74 4.19
CA LEU A 91 7.42 2.96 5.62
C LEU A 91 8.78 3.00 6.32
N PRO A 92 9.15 4.09 7.02
CA PRO A 92 10.48 4.25 7.59
C PRO A 92 10.72 3.34 8.80
N LEU A 93 11.94 2.82 8.90
CA LEU A 93 12.46 2.13 10.07
C LEU A 93 13.50 3.01 10.80
N VAL A 94 13.81 2.64 12.04
CA VAL A 94 14.70 3.43 12.92
C VAL A 94 16.15 3.55 12.42
N ASN A 95 16.58 2.70 11.50
CA ASN A 95 17.92 2.66 10.92
C ASN A 95 18.03 3.35 9.56
N ASN A 96 17.07 4.23 9.20
CA ASN A 96 16.96 4.89 7.90
C ASN A 96 16.80 3.92 6.70
N THR A 97 16.32 2.71 6.95
CA THR A 97 15.83 1.81 5.91
C THR A 97 14.30 1.87 5.84
N PHE A 98 13.72 1.19 4.85
CA PHE A 98 12.29 1.20 4.62
C PHE A 98 11.72 -0.20 4.47
N VAL A 99 10.47 -0.34 4.86
CA VAL A 99 9.59 -1.44 4.48
C VAL A 99 8.71 -0.97 3.34
N VAL A 100 8.59 -1.76 2.28
CA VAL A 100 7.61 -1.56 1.22
C VAL A 100 6.29 -2.17 1.68
N CYS A 101 5.28 -1.34 1.91
CA CYS A 101 3.90 -1.77 2.09
C CYS A 101 3.20 -1.72 0.74
N MET A 102 2.65 -2.83 0.28
CA MET A 102 1.93 -2.95 -0.98
C MET A 102 0.50 -3.41 -0.72
N VAL A 103 -0.45 -2.60 -1.15
CA VAL A 103 -1.88 -2.90 -1.13
C VAL A 103 -2.35 -3.13 -2.56
N THR A 104 -3.03 -4.24 -2.80
CA THR A 104 -3.70 -4.54 -4.07
C THR A 104 -5.20 -4.62 -3.82
N THR A 105 -5.97 -3.72 -4.41
CA THR A 105 -7.42 -3.66 -4.30
C THR A 105 -8.05 -4.10 -5.61
N VAL A 106 -9.04 -4.98 -5.50
CA VAL A 106 -9.93 -5.36 -6.61
C VAL A 106 -11.30 -4.72 -6.37
N GLU A 107 -11.72 -3.90 -7.31
CA GLU A 107 -13.04 -3.27 -7.31
C GLU A 107 -14.05 -4.24 -7.94
N GLY A 108 -14.64 -5.10 -7.11
CA GLY A 108 -15.74 -6.00 -7.49
C GLY A 108 -17.09 -5.32 -7.26
N PRO A 109 -18.18 -6.08 -7.07
CA PRO A 109 -19.42 -5.53 -6.50
C PRO A 109 -19.17 -4.86 -5.14
N VAL A 110 -18.23 -5.42 -4.37
CA VAL A 110 -17.68 -4.87 -3.14
C VAL A 110 -16.16 -4.96 -3.24
N ALA A 111 -15.48 -3.88 -2.85
CA ALA A 111 -14.01 -3.82 -2.91
C ALA A 111 -13.39 -4.78 -1.89
N ASP A 112 -12.36 -5.49 -2.32
CA ASP A 112 -11.51 -6.31 -1.45
C ASP A 112 -10.04 -6.02 -1.70
N SER A 113 -9.23 -6.05 -0.65
CA SER A 113 -7.82 -5.70 -0.71
C SER A 113 -6.93 -6.75 -0.08
N ARG A 114 -5.77 -6.94 -0.68
CA ARG A 114 -4.66 -7.68 -0.08
C ARG A 114 -3.54 -6.73 0.29
N ILE A 115 -2.94 -6.96 1.45
CA ILE A 115 -1.77 -6.23 1.91
C ILE A 115 -0.58 -7.18 2.03
N ALA A 116 0.58 -6.73 1.57
CA ALA A 116 1.85 -7.45 1.66
C ALA A 116 2.99 -6.48 2.00
N PHE A 117 4.04 -7.02 2.62
CA PHE A 117 5.20 -6.25 3.03
C PHE A 117 6.48 -6.88 2.47
N PHE A 118 7.40 -6.02 2.09
CA PHE A 118 8.68 -6.43 1.51
C PHE A 118 9.81 -5.55 2.02
N THR A 119 11.02 -6.05 1.92
CA THR A 119 12.21 -5.18 1.92
C THR A 119 12.25 -4.37 0.63
N THR A 120 13.09 -3.35 0.55
CA THR A 120 13.30 -2.58 -0.69
C THR A 120 13.93 -3.40 -1.82
N ASP A 121 14.50 -4.57 -1.50
CA ASP A 121 15.01 -5.57 -2.46
C ASP A 121 13.97 -6.67 -2.79
N TRP A 122 12.70 -6.43 -2.42
CA TRP A 122 11.56 -7.30 -2.69
C TRP A 122 11.60 -8.69 -2.02
N ALA A 123 12.37 -8.85 -0.95
CA ALA A 123 12.23 -10.02 -0.07
C ALA A 123 10.93 -9.87 0.75
N SER A 124 10.10 -10.91 0.76
CA SER A 124 8.82 -10.91 1.50
C SER A 124 9.05 -10.85 3.01
N LEU A 125 8.25 -10.06 3.71
CA LEU A 125 8.23 -9.93 5.16
C LEU A 125 6.94 -10.53 5.74
N PRO A 126 6.98 -11.18 6.93
CA PRO A 126 5.79 -11.71 7.58
C PRO A 126 4.83 -10.58 7.95
N LYS A 127 3.57 -10.67 7.51
CA LYS A 127 2.55 -9.64 7.81
C LYS A 127 2.29 -9.49 9.29
N ALA A 128 2.26 -10.59 10.04
CA ALA A 128 1.94 -10.61 11.47
C ALA A 128 2.92 -9.76 12.31
N ASP A 129 4.16 -9.58 11.84
CA ASP A 129 5.17 -8.78 12.53
C ASP A 129 4.96 -7.27 12.33
N LEU A 130 4.16 -6.87 11.33
CA LEU A 130 4.02 -5.49 10.86
C LEU A 130 2.60 -4.94 10.95
N LEU A 131 1.60 -5.82 11.01
CA LEU A 131 0.18 -5.48 11.06
C LEU A 131 -0.61 -6.58 11.78
N SER A 132 -1.32 -6.22 12.85
CA SER A 132 -2.38 -7.08 13.38
C SER A 132 -3.52 -7.12 12.35
N MET A 133 -3.84 -8.33 11.85
CA MET A 133 -4.87 -8.47 10.83
C MET A 133 -6.23 -8.08 11.40
N PRO A 134 -6.98 -7.21 10.71
CA PRO A 134 -8.31 -6.82 11.15
C PRO A 134 -9.27 -8.01 11.08
N GLU A 135 -10.24 -8.00 11.97
CA GLU A 135 -11.37 -8.93 11.98
C GLU A 135 -12.65 -8.11 11.87
N GLY A 136 -13.70 -8.65 11.26
CA GLY A 136 -15.00 -7.98 11.15
C GLY A 136 -15.56 -7.53 12.49
N THR A 137 -15.23 -8.25 13.56
CA THR A 137 -15.61 -7.91 14.95
C THR A 137 -15.11 -6.55 15.41
N TRP A 138 -14.00 -6.03 14.86
CA TRP A 138 -13.48 -4.69 15.18
C TRP A 138 -14.40 -3.55 14.69
N PHE A 139 -15.28 -3.86 13.76
CA PHE A 139 -16.22 -2.91 13.16
C PHE A 139 -17.65 -3.07 13.72
N ILE A 140 -17.83 -3.88 14.76
CA ILE A 140 -19.08 -3.99 15.51
C ILE A 140 -19.01 -2.99 16.66
N LYS A 141 -20.09 -2.24 16.89
CA LYS A 141 -20.15 -1.29 18.01
C LYS A 141 -20.13 -2.03 19.35
N GLU A 142 -19.50 -1.42 20.33
CA GLU A 142 -19.54 -1.89 21.71
C GLU A 142 -20.99 -1.96 22.22
N GLY A 143 -21.35 -3.04 22.88
CA GLY A 143 -22.70 -3.29 23.38
C GLY A 143 -23.67 -3.88 22.34
N ALA A 144 -23.26 -4.01 21.07
CA ALA A 144 -24.10 -4.61 20.04
C ALA A 144 -24.49 -6.06 20.35
N GLU A 145 -23.68 -6.77 21.15
CA GLU A 145 -23.94 -8.15 21.58
C GLU A 145 -25.20 -8.31 22.43
N THR A 146 -25.73 -7.22 22.99
CA THR A 146 -26.99 -7.21 23.77
C THR A 146 -28.21 -6.98 22.88
N ASP A 147 -28.02 -6.62 21.61
CA ASP A 147 -29.12 -6.43 20.66
C ASP A 147 -29.66 -7.77 20.15
N GLU A 148 -30.97 -7.89 20.03
CA GLU A 148 -31.63 -9.11 19.55
C GLU A 148 -31.24 -9.46 18.08
N ALA A 149 -30.77 -8.50 17.30
CA ALA A 149 -30.33 -8.71 15.94
C ALA A 149 -28.86 -9.17 15.85
N TYR A 150 -28.12 -9.24 16.95
CA TYR A 150 -26.69 -9.60 16.94
C TYR A 150 -26.40 -11.01 16.36
N PRO A 151 -27.17 -12.06 16.66
CA PRO A 151 -26.96 -13.37 16.04
C PRO A 151 -27.14 -13.33 14.50
N GLU A 152 -28.10 -12.54 14.02
CA GLU A 152 -28.32 -12.33 12.58
C GLU A 152 -27.14 -11.55 11.97
N LEU A 153 -26.63 -10.53 12.67
CA LEU A 153 -25.46 -9.77 12.24
C LEU A 153 -24.26 -10.70 12.02
N LYS A 154 -23.95 -11.56 13.00
CA LYS A 154 -22.85 -12.53 12.88
C LYS A 154 -23.03 -13.51 11.74
N ALA A 155 -24.26 -13.95 11.47
CA ALA A 155 -24.55 -14.85 10.37
C ALA A 155 -24.48 -14.15 9.00
N ALA A 156 -24.81 -12.85 8.93
CA ALA A 156 -24.75 -12.06 7.71
C ALA A 156 -23.33 -11.58 7.37
N LEU A 157 -22.43 -11.55 8.35
CA LEU A 157 -21.03 -11.13 8.20
C LEU A 157 -20.10 -12.34 8.31
N ASP A 158 -20.33 -13.35 7.50
CA ASP A 158 -19.58 -14.61 7.47
C ASP A 158 -18.25 -14.54 6.71
N MET A 159 -18.02 -13.44 6.01
CA MET A 159 -16.78 -13.14 5.28
C MET A 159 -16.16 -11.85 5.79
N ASP A 160 -14.84 -11.83 5.88
CA ASP A 160 -14.07 -10.64 6.23
C ASP A 160 -13.44 -10.01 4.98
N LEU A 161 -14.19 -9.09 4.33
CA LEU A 161 -13.69 -8.30 3.22
C LEU A 161 -13.32 -6.90 3.70
N PHE A 162 -12.13 -6.46 3.30
CA PHE A 162 -11.59 -5.17 3.71
C PHE A 162 -11.05 -4.40 2.52
N ARG A 163 -11.32 -3.10 2.50
CA ARG A 163 -10.59 -2.16 1.67
C ARG A 163 -9.48 -1.52 2.50
N TYR A 164 -8.23 -1.76 2.11
CA TYR A 164 -7.05 -1.06 2.62
C TYR A 164 -6.74 0.15 1.74
N GLN A 165 -6.32 1.24 2.36
CA GLN A 165 -5.96 2.46 1.65
C GLN A 165 -4.79 3.14 2.35
N LEU A 166 -3.67 3.31 1.61
CA LEU A 166 -2.48 3.98 2.11
C LEU A 166 -2.59 5.49 1.91
N SER A 167 -2.15 6.27 2.90
CA SER A 167 -2.08 7.72 2.73
C SER A 167 -0.88 8.11 1.87
N ALA A 168 -1.10 9.00 0.91
CA ALA A 168 -0.02 9.55 0.10
C ALA A 168 0.89 10.50 0.89
N THR A 169 0.38 11.14 1.96
CA THR A 169 1.07 12.19 2.70
C THR A 169 1.51 11.79 4.09
N GLU A 170 0.89 10.74 4.67
CA GLU A 170 1.17 10.26 6.01
C GLU A 170 1.54 8.78 6.00
N ASN A 171 2.16 8.30 7.07
CA ASN A 171 2.42 6.87 7.27
C ASN A 171 1.23 6.21 7.96
N THR A 172 0.06 6.29 7.33
CA THR A 172 -1.20 5.75 7.83
C THR A 172 -1.82 4.75 6.85
N LEU A 173 -2.52 3.77 7.41
CA LEU A 173 -3.33 2.78 6.72
C LEU A 173 -4.77 2.92 7.18
N HIS A 174 -5.68 3.22 6.26
CA HIS A 174 -7.12 3.22 6.50
C HIS A 174 -7.70 1.87 6.11
N ILE A 175 -8.53 1.30 6.98
CA ILE A 175 -9.17 0.00 6.78
C ILE A 175 -10.67 0.19 6.86
N THR A 176 -11.35 -0.07 5.76
CA THR A 176 -12.82 -0.07 5.69
C THR A 176 -13.31 -1.50 5.63
N TYR A 177 -14.24 -1.87 6.50
CA TYR A 177 -14.92 -3.16 6.42
C TYR A 177 -15.99 -3.11 5.34
N THR A 178 -15.82 -3.87 4.29
CA THR A 178 -16.65 -3.78 3.08
C THR A 178 -17.73 -4.85 3.00
N THR A 179 -17.63 -5.95 3.77
CA THR A 179 -18.65 -7.00 3.85
C THR A 179 -20.07 -6.45 4.06
N PRO A 180 -20.31 -5.45 4.94
CA PRO A 180 -21.65 -4.88 5.14
C PRO A 180 -22.28 -4.25 3.88
N LEU A 181 -21.49 -3.96 2.84
CA LEU A 181 -22.00 -3.43 1.58
C LEU A 181 -22.81 -4.47 0.79
N TYR A 182 -22.67 -5.76 1.10
CA TYR A 182 -23.53 -6.82 0.58
C TYR A 182 -24.91 -6.89 1.24
N LEU A 183 -25.09 -6.23 2.40
CA LEU A 183 -26.39 -6.20 3.06
C LEU A 183 -27.39 -5.36 2.25
N GLU A 184 -28.58 -5.89 2.04
CA GLU A 184 -29.64 -5.24 1.26
C GLU A 184 -30.96 -5.15 2.05
N GLY A 185 -31.82 -4.21 1.60
CA GLY A 185 -33.19 -4.05 2.07
C GLY A 185 -33.30 -3.98 3.62
N LYS A 186 -34.25 -4.71 4.19
CA LYS A 186 -34.55 -4.71 5.63
C LYS A 186 -33.38 -5.22 6.48
N THR A 187 -32.61 -6.16 5.97
CA THR A 187 -31.42 -6.67 6.67
C THR A 187 -30.39 -5.56 6.89
N LYS A 188 -30.13 -4.76 5.86
CA LYS A 188 -29.24 -3.59 5.95
C LYS A 188 -29.75 -2.59 6.99
N GLU A 189 -31.04 -2.18 6.88
CA GLU A 189 -31.64 -1.22 7.79
C GLU A 189 -31.54 -1.65 9.26
N ARG A 190 -31.70 -2.95 9.52
CA ARG A 190 -31.69 -3.53 10.86
C ARG A 190 -30.27 -3.69 11.41
N LEU A 191 -29.31 -4.11 10.59
CA LEU A 191 -27.98 -4.46 11.05
C LEU A 191 -26.98 -3.30 11.01
N GLN A 192 -27.14 -2.34 10.08
CA GLN A 192 -26.24 -1.19 9.94
C GLN A 192 -26.06 -0.36 11.23
N PRO A 193 -27.11 -0.15 12.08
CA PRO A 193 -26.94 0.57 13.35
C PRO A 193 -25.97 -0.07 14.33
N LEU A 194 -25.73 -1.38 14.22
CA LEU A 194 -24.81 -2.15 15.08
C LEU A 194 -23.35 -2.07 14.62
N LEU A 195 -23.10 -1.52 13.43
CA LEU A 195 -21.77 -1.43 12.82
C LEU A 195 -21.16 -0.06 13.01
N GLN A 196 -19.83 -0.03 13.12
CA GLN A 196 -19.05 1.19 13.02
C GLN A 196 -18.97 1.59 11.55
N GLY A 197 -19.35 2.86 11.25
CA GLY A 197 -19.36 3.37 9.87
C GLY A 197 -18.03 3.94 9.42
N GLU A 198 -17.15 4.31 10.37
CA GLU A 198 -15.89 4.98 10.08
C GLU A 198 -14.77 3.97 9.80
N PRO A 199 -13.86 4.27 8.86
CA PRO A 199 -12.68 3.48 8.65
C PRO A 199 -11.78 3.44 9.88
N LEU A 200 -11.18 2.30 10.18
CA LEU A 200 -10.12 2.18 11.16
C LEU A 200 -8.85 2.84 10.60
N CYS A 201 -8.25 3.77 11.34
CA CYS A 201 -7.01 4.43 10.96
C CYS A 201 -5.86 3.90 11.81
N LEU A 202 -4.90 3.23 11.18
CA LEU A 202 -3.68 2.75 11.82
C LEU A 202 -2.49 3.64 11.43
N ARG A 203 -1.62 3.96 12.39
CA ARG A 203 -0.38 4.72 12.18
C ARG A 203 0.83 3.80 12.23
N TRP A 204 1.80 4.03 11.33
CA TRP A 204 3.07 3.34 11.36
C TRP A 204 3.97 3.88 12.47
N GLN A 205 4.27 3.04 13.45
CA GLN A 205 5.09 3.40 14.60
C GLN A 205 5.99 2.24 14.99
N HIS A 206 7.31 2.50 15.13
CA HIS A 206 8.29 1.50 15.56
C HIS A 206 8.27 0.19 14.75
N GLY A 207 8.05 0.30 13.43
CA GLY A 207 8.04 -0.86 12.55
C GLY A 207 6.73 -1.68 12.57
N HIS A 208 5.63 -1.10 13.06
CA HIS A 208 4.32 -1.77 13.11
C HIS A 208 3.19 -0.77 12.91
N PHE A 209 2.09 -1.19 12.26
CA PHE A 209 0.83 -0.42 12.21
C PHE A 209 0.04 -0.59 13.52
N ARG A 210 -0.30 0.54 14.16
CA ARG A 210 -1.05 0.60 15.43
C ARG A 210 -2.15 1.66 15.37
N GLN A 211 -3.17 1.50 16.23
CA GLN A 211 -4.16 2.54 16.52
C GLN A 211 -3.55 3.72 17.23
#